data_758f01ba141d5a4c9a3d3cfaa18fffbb
#
_entry.id   758f01ba141d5a4c9a3d3cfaa18fffbb
#
_cell.length_a   1.000
_cell.length_b   1.000
_cell.length_c   1.000
_cell.angle_alpha   90.00
_cell.angle_beta   90.00
_cell.angle_gamma   90.00
#
_symmetry.space_group_name_H-M   'P 1'
#
loop_
_entity.id
_entity.type
_entity.pdbx_description
1 polymer ?
#
loop_
_entity_poly.entity_id
_entity_poly.type
_entity_poly.pdbx_seq_one_letter_code
_entity_poly.pdbx_strand_id
1 'polypeptide(L)'
;MKRFLLIVLTLATLVSLFGCNTSEENSIPNNSIEVSEEESMAELIVPPFTKEEIAAHKELPIWPEGNVPYTMDETVPTVVPYLVENAKGCIMVLPGGGYFQRTDKEEGSMVAEEYNKQGYSAFVVHYRYKPYSGDAILADANRAIQYVRYYSDAFGIDDDKIAVIGFSAGGHLAVMTCQHDSDYKIDDAISKESSFPNACMLLYAVTTLGDGTFMGAGNSSMPEIFLGENKDNKNLIDKYSYYNDINAMPDTFIAYTNKDTFVDFEKNSIALADALEDAGKKVVIKEYTDGTHGLGIGAVYADYSKWFGESITFLGESFK
;
A
#
# COMPACT_ATOMS: atom_id res chain seq x y z
N MET A 1 -34.73 9.36 24.21
CA MET A 1 -35.58 10.52 23.75
C MET A 1 -34.76 11.23 22.71
N LYS A 2 -35.24 11.12 21.47
CA LYS A 2 -34.62 11.66 20.24
C LYS A 2 -34.87 13.17 20.15
N ARG A 3 -33.86 13.93 19.76
CA ARG A 3 -34.06 15.26 19.20
C ARG A 3 -33.40 15.35 17.84
N PHE A 4 -34.21 15.25 16.80
CA PHE A 4 -33.87 15.65 15.44
C PHE A 4 -33.87 17.18 15.38
N LEU A 5 -32.83 17.77 14.78
CA LEU A 5 -32.83 19.16 14.40
C LEU A 5 -33.01 19.24 12.87
N LEU A 6 -34.20 19.63 12.47
CA LEU A 6 -34.59 19.85 11.07
C LEU A 6 -34.26 21.31 10.74
N ILE A 7 -33.35 21.55 9.80
CA ILE A 7 -33.13 22.89 9.24
C ILE A 7 -33.93 23.01 7.94
N VAL A 8 -34.97 23.81 7.99
CA VAL A 8 -35.79 24.15 6.83
C VAL A 8 -35.19 25.41 6.18
N LEU A 9 -34.75 25.30 4.95
CA LEU A 9 -34.40 26.46 4.12
C LEU A 9 -35.65 26.95 3.40
N THR A 10 -36.11 28.14 3.74
CA THR A 10 -37.20 28.83 3.05
C THR A 10 -36.67 29.67 1.88
N LEU A 11 -37.13 29.32 0.69
CA LEU A 11 -36.93 30.11 -0.53
C LEU A 11 -37.93 31.31 -0.52
N ALA A 12 -37.40 32.51 -0.55
CA ALA A 12 -38.24 33.72 -0.74
C ALA A 12 -38.15 34.18 -2.20
N THR A 13 -39.22 34.00 -2.92
CA THR A 13 -39.43 34.60 -4.24
C THR A 13 -39.94 36.01 -4.08
N LEU A 14 -39.27 37.00 -4.65
CA LEU A 14 -39.82 38.34 -4.84
C LEU A 14 -40.06 38.60 -6.34
N VAL A 15 -41.32 38.72 -6.70
CA VAL A 15 -41.77 39.24 -7.98
C VAL A 15 -42.06 40.71 -7.80
N SER A 16 -41.49 41.58 -8.61
CA SER A 16 -42.03 42.93 -8.79
C SER A 16 -42.05 43.29 -10.28
N LEU A 17 -43.28 43.58 -10.72
CA LEU A 17 -43.64 44.07 -12.04
C LEU A 17 -43.63 45.62 -12.05
N PHE A 18 -43.62 46.16 -13.27
CA PHE A 18 -43.81 47.54 -13.77
C PHE A 18 -42.51 48.32 -14.00
N GLY A 19 -42.33 48.99 -15.13
CA GLY A 19 -43.16 49.37 -16.24
C GLY A 19 -42.34 50.08 -17.31
N CYS A 20 -42.91 50.22 -18.49
CA CYS A 20 -42.43 50.77 -19.73
C CYS A 20 -42.05 52.26 -19.66
N ASN A 21 -40.97 52.74 -20.29
CA ASN A 21 -41.04 53.60 -21.48
C ASN A 21 -39.67 54.11 -22.00
N THR A 22 -39.52 53.95 -23.31
CA THR A 22 -38.95 54.77 -24.38
C THR A 22 -37.51 55.36 -24.29
N SER A 23 -36.77 54.99 -25.38
CA SER A 23 -35.85 55.76 -26.25
C SER A 23 -34.50 56.22 -25.71
N GLU A 24 -33.47 55.68 -26.25
CA GLU A 24 -32.49 56.21 -27.20
C GLU A 24 -31.19 55.39 -27.22
N GLU A 25 -30.71 55.17 -28.43
CA GLU A 25 -29.53 54.45 -28.78
C GLU A 25 -28.26 55.01 -28.15
N ASN A 26 -27.41 54.14 -27.56
CA ASN A 26 -25.97 54.28 -27.64
C ASN A 26 -25.33 52.91 -27.42
N SER A 27 -24.69 52.44 -28.49
CA SER A 27 -23.92 51.19 -28.56
C SER A 27 -22.68 51.23 -27.69
N ILE A 28 -22.66 50.41 -26.64
CA ILE A 28 -21.41 49.99 -25.95
C ILE A 28 -21.32 48.47 -26.09
N PRO A 29 -20.17 47.91 -26.52
CA PRO A 29 -20.05 46.47 -26.70
C PRO A 29 -20.14 45.77 -25.33
N ASN A 30 -21.16 44.98 -25.18
CA ASN A 30 -21.39 44.13 -24.00
C ASN A 30 -20.40 42.96 -24.04
N ASN A 31 -19.28 43.08 -23.34
CA ASN A 31 -18.37 42.01 -23.10
C ASN A 31 -18.90 41.22 -21.91
N SER A 32 -19.93 40.41 -22.15
CA SER A 32 -20.39 39.43 -21.17
C SER A 32 -19.31 38.37 -21.02
N ILE A 33 -18.52 38.49 -19.95
CA ILE A 33 -17.75 37.39 -19.43
C ILE A 33 -18.78 36.38 -18.91
N GLU A 34 -19.06 35.36 -19.71
CA GLU A 34 -19.67 34.13 -19.20
C GLU A 34 -18.63 33.48 -18.29
N VAL A 35 -18.71 33.74 -17.00
CA VAL A 35 -18.08 32.91 -15.97
C VAL A 35 -18.88 31.60 -15.98
N SER A 36 -18.32 30.57 -16.59
CA SER A 36 -18.82 29.22 -16.45
C SER A 36 -18.68 28.83 -14.99
N GLU A 37 -19.79 28.86 -14.25
CA GLU A 37 -19.93 28.20 -12.96
C GLU A 37 -19.94 26.67 -13.16
N GLU A 38 -18.81 26.10 -13.53
CA GLU A 38 -18.47 24.70 -13.31
C GLU A 38 -17.35 24.64 -12.26
N GLU A 39 -17.57 25.17 -11.09
CA GLU A 39 -16.96 24.60 -9.89
C GLU A 39 -17.68 23.28 -9.65
N SER A 40 -17.08 22.17 -10.17
CA SER A 40 -17.47 20.84 -9.77
C SER A 40 -17.35 20.79 -8.24
N MET A 41 -18.49 20.69 -7.55
CA MET A 41 -18.50 20.34 -6.13
C MET A 41 -17.87 18.93 -6.04
N ALA A 42 -16.57 18.87 -5.76
CA ALA A 42 -15.95 17.62 -5.38
C ALA A 42 -16.76 17.08 -4.20
N GLU A 43 -17.35 15.92 -4.39
CA GLU A 43 -18.15 15.26 -3.34
C GLU A 43 -17.20 15.03 -2.16
N LEU A 44 -17.51 15.64 -1.02
CA LEU A 44 -16.66 15.52 0.18
C LEU A 44 -16.61 14.05 0.60
N ILE A 45 -15.44 13.44 0.43
CA ILE A 45 -15.20 12.06 0.87
C ILE A 45 -15.23 12.04 2.40
N VAL A 46 -16.26 11.40 2.95
CA VAL A 46 -16.39 11.20 4.40
C VAL A 46 -15.71 9.88 4.77
N PRO A 47 -14.56 9.90 5.48
CA PRO A 47 -13.87 8.68 5.84
C PRO A 47 -14.68 7.87 6.87
N PRO A 48 -14.65 6.53 6.81
CA PRO A 48 -15.38 5.66 7.73
C PRO A 48 -14.68 5.50 9.09
N PHE A 49 -13.77 6.40 9.45
CA PHE A 49 -12.98 6.38 10.68
C PHE A 49 -12.85 7.78 11.27
N THR A 50 -12.55 7.85 12.56
CA THR A 50 -12.36 9.09 13.32
C THR A 50 -10.89 9.36 13.60
N LYS A 51 -10.56 10.60 13.99
CA LYS A 51 -9.20 10.96 14.43
C LYS A 51 -8.78 10.22 15.70
N GLU A 52 -9.73 9.92 16.57
CA GLU A 52 -9.51 9.17 17.81
C GLU A 52 -9.15 7.70 17.51
N GLU A 53 -9.80 7.08 16.53
CA GLU A 53 -9.48 5.73 16.07
C GLU A 53 -8.09 5.65 15.45
N ILE A 54 -7.71 6.65 14.66
CA ILE A 54 -6.36 6.78 14.10
C ILE A 54 -5.32 6.91 15.23
N ALA A 55 -5.56 7.84 16.18
CA ALA A 55 -4.63 8.09 17.29
C ALA A 55 -4.49 6.87 18.23
N ALA A 56 -5.51 6.04 18.28
CA ALA A 56 -5.50 4.78 19.04
C ALA A 56 -4.89 3.60 18.26
N HIS A 57 -4.38 3.81 17.04
CA HIS A 57 -3.90 2.75 16.13
C HIS A 57 -4.94 1.64 15.93
N LYS A 58 -6.23 2.02 15.81
CA LYS A 58 -7.29 1.05 15.61
C LYS A 58 -7.17 0.42 14.23
N GLU A 59 -7.45 -0.87 14.15
CA GLU A 59 -7.55 -1.58 12.89
C GLU A 59 -8.71 -1.04 12.06
N LEU A 60 -8.43 -0.60 10.83
CA LEU A 60 -9.41 -0.05 9.90
C LEU A 60 -9.69 -1.10 8.82
N PRO A 61 -10.92 -1.62 8.71
CA PRO A 61 -11.29 -2.55 7.65
C PRO A 61 -11.11 -1.94 6.26
N ILE A 62 -10.45 -2.67 5.36
CA ILE A 62 -10.19 -2.20 3.99
C ILE A 62 -11.26 -2.62 2.98
N TRP A 63 -12.08 -3.60 3.34
CA TRP A 63 -13.19 -4.08 2.53
C TRP A 63 -14.52 -3.65 3.16
N PRO A 64 -15.55 -3.33 2.36
CA PRO A 64 -16.89 -3.09 2.89
C PRO A 64 -17.44 -4.33 3.60
N GLU A 65 -18.26 -4.11 4.62
CA GLU A 65 -18.94 -5.19 5.34
C GLU A 65 -19.71 -6.10 4.35
N GLY A 66 -19.51 -7.40 4.46
CA GLY A 66 -20.13 -8.41 3.59
C GLY A 66 -19.54 -8.55 2.19
N ASN A 67 -18.51 -7.77 1.83
CA ASN A 67 -17.86 -7.81 0.50
C ASN A 67 -16.36 -8.11 0.56
N VAL A 68 -15.93 -8.90 1.54
CA VAL A 68 -14.55 -9.41 1.60
C VAL A 68 -14.40 -10.52 0.54
N PRO A 69 -13.47 -10.42 -0.43
CA PRO A 69 -13.30 -11.45 -1.47
C PRO A 69 -12.76 -12.75 -0.89
N TYR A 70 -13.06 -13.87 -1.54
CA TYR A 70 -12.53 -15.21 -1.16
C TYR A 70 -12.75 -15.57 0.32
N THR A 71 -13.86 -15.11 0.92
CA THR A 71 -14.14 -15.31 2.36
C THR A 71 -14.31 -16.80 2.67
N MET A 72 -13.57 -17.30 3.67
CA MET A 72 -13.65 -18.66 4.20
C MET A 72 -14.10 -18.67 5.67
N ASP A 73 -13.93 -17.55 6.37
CA ASP A 73 -14.29 -17.35 7.77
C ASP A 73 -14.59 -15.84 8.03
N GLU A 74 -14.63 -15.42 9.28
CA GLU A 74 -14.93 -14.03 9.69
C GLU A 74 -13.68 -13.11 9.65
N THR A 75 -12.55 -13.57 9.09
CA THR A 75 -11.34 -12.76 9.02
C THR A 75 -11.53 -11.56 8.10
N VAL A 76 -11.38 -10.36 8.63
CA VAL A 76 -11.48 -9.10 7.89
C VAL A 76 -10.07 -8.49 7.78
N PRO A 77 -9.55 -8.32 6.54
CA PRO A 77 -8.30 -7.60 6.34
C PRO A 77 -8.40 -6.14 6.76
N THR A 78 -7.34 -5.63 7.40
CA THR A 78 -7.32 -4.27 7.96
C THR A 78 -6.00 -3.57 7.67
N VAL A 79 -5.96 -2.26 7.87
CA VAL A 79 -4.74 -1.48 8.02
C VAL A 79 -4.70 -0.82 9.39
N VAL A 80 -3.52 -0.75 9.99
CA VAL A 80 -3.29 -0.07 11.27
C VAL A 80 -2.50 1.20 11.00
N PRO A 81 -3.08 2.40 11.21
CA PRO A 81 -2.44 3.67 10.92
C PRO A 81 -1.41 4.07 11.99
N TYR A 82 -0.26 4.56 11.54
CA TYR A 82 0.80 5.21 12.29
C TYR A 82 1.09 6.53 11.57
N LEU A 83 0.40 7.61 11.95
CA LEU A 83 0.48 8.88 11.23
C LEU A 83 1.35 9.90 11.94
N VAL A 84 2.00 10.75 11.13
CA VAL A 84 2.74 11.93 11.59
C VAL A 84 2.26 13.16 10.83
N GLU A 85 2.28 14.32 11.47
CA GLU A 85 1.94 15.59 10.82
C GLU A 85 3.01 15.96 9.78
N ASN A 86 2.57 16.48 8.63
CA ASN A 86 3.43 16.87 7.51
C ASN A 86 4.37 15.75 7.06
N ALA A 87 3.80 14.56 6.86
CA ALA A 87 4.54 13.38 6.45
C ALA A 87 5.32 13.60 5.14
N LYS A 88 6.56 13.13 5.10
CA LYS A 88 7.42 13.13 3.90
C LYS A 88 6.98 12.14 2.83
N GLY A 89 6.13 11.21 3.20
CA GLY A 89 5.57 10.12 2.41
C GLY A 89 4.93 9.08 3.33
N CYS A 90 4.42 8.02 2.73
CA CYS A 90 3.70 6.95 3.41
C CYS A 90 4.34 5.59 3.15
N ILE A 91 4.41 4.74 4.16
CA ILE A 91 4.98 3.40 4.08
C ILE A 91 3.91 2.35 4.38
N MET A 92 3.59 1.52 3.38
CA MET A 92 2.74 0.34 3.55
C MET A 92 3.62 -0.81 4.02
N VAL A 93 3.47 -1.24 5.27
CA VAL A 93 4.30 -2.28 5.88
C VAL A 93 3.62 -3.63 5.73
N LEU A 94 4.28 -4.55 5.05
CA LEU A 94 3.86 -5.93 4.82
C LEU A 94 4.74 -6.88 5.66
N PRO A 95 4.31 -7.27 6.88
CA PRO A 95 5.09 -8.17 7.73
C PRO A 95 5.27 -9.55 7.08
N GLY A 96 6.34 -10.25 7.44
CA GLY A 96 6.57 -11.64 7.07
C GLY A 96 5.79 -12.63 7.93
N GLY A 97 6.29 -13.87 8.00
CA GLY A 97 5.68 -14.97 8.76
C GLY A 97 5.35 -16.19 7.90
N GLY A 98 5.95 -16.27 6.68
CA GLY A 98 5.86 -17.43 5.79
C GLY A 98 4.44 -17.73 5.27
N TYR A 99 3.53 -16.77 5.32
CA TYR A 99 2.10 -16.94 5.05
C TYR A 99 1.38 -17.96 5.94
N PHE A 100 1.99 -18.37 7.05
CA PHE A 100 1.34 -19.14 8.12
C PHE A 100 0.83 -18.25 9.24
N GLN A 101 1.46 -17.11 9.40
CA GLN A 101 1.15 -16.06 10.36
C GLN A 101 1.67 -14.73 9.82
N ARG A 102 1.49 -13.63 10.57
CA ARG A 102 2.20 -12.36 10.38
C ARG A 102 2.99 -12.01 11.63
N THR A 103 4.16 -11.42 11.42
CA THR A 103 5.03 -10.90 12.48
C THR A 103 4.68 -9.42 12.76
N ASP A 104 3.42 -9.18 13.13
CA ASP A 104 2.78 -7.85 13.21
C ASP A 104 3.48 -6.89 14.19
N LYS A 105 4.27 -7.40 15.13
CA LYS A 105 5.03 -6.58 16.06
C LYS A 105 6.40 -6.23 15.53
N GLU A 106 7.27 -7.22 15.33
CA GLU A 106 8.70 -7.02 15.02
C GLU A 106 8.90 -6.45 13.61
N GLU A 107 8.10 -6.89 12.64
CA GLU A 107 8.14 -6.47 11.24
C GLU A 107 6.96 -5.56 10.86
N GLY A 108 6.09 -5.24 11.81
CA GLY A 108 4.93 -4.36 11.66
C GLY A 108 5.04 -3.10 12.49
N SER A 109 4.46 -3.09 13.70
CA SER A 109 4.33 -1.88 14.53
C SER A 109 5.68 -1.25 14.89
N MET A 110 6.69 -2.05 15.24
CA MET A 110 8.03 -1.51 15.55
C MET A 110 8.67 -0.82 14.33
N VAL A 111 8.46 -1.35 13.13
CA VAL A 111 8.95 -0.73 11.88
C VAL A 111 8.20 0.58 11.60
N ALA A 112 6.88 0.57 11.72
CA ALA A 112 6.04 1.76 11.53
C ALA A 112 6.43 2.89 12.50
N GLU A 113 6.66 2.57 13.77
CA GLU A 113 7.11 3.52 14.80
C GLU A 113 8.49 4.14 14.47
N GLU A 114 9.42 3.34 13.93
CA GLU A 114 10.73 3.87 13.52
C GLU A 114 10.62 4.81 12.31
N TYR A 115 9.77 4.49 11.31
CA TYR A 115 9.50 5.40 10.20
C TYR A 115 8.83 6.70 10.65
N ASN A 116 7.91 6.64 11.64
CA ASN A 116 7.31 7.83 12.24
C ASN A 116 8.36 8.78 12.83
N LYS A 117 9.37 8.27 13.54
CA LYS A 117 10.48 9.07 14.09
C LYS A 117 11.27 9.79 12.99
N GLN A 118 11.24 9.30 11.76
CA GLN A 118 11.90 9.91 10.60
C GLN A 118 10.98 10.84 9.80
N GLY A 119 9.71 10.99 10.23
CA GLY A 119 8.73 11.87 9.59
C GLY A 119 8.01 11.23 8.39
N TYR A 120 7.90 9.92 8.35
CA TYR A 120 7.05 9.18 7.42
C TYR A 120 5.84 8.64 8.14
N SER A 121 4.65 8.80 7.57
CA SER A 121 3.47 8.04 8.01
C SER A 121 3.61 6.58 7.58
N ALA A 122 2.98 5.67 8.32
CA ALA A 122 3.01 4.25 7.98
C ALA A 122 1.66 3.59 8.25
N PHE A 123 1.40 2.49 7.53
CA PHE A 123 0.27 1.61 7.76
C PHE A 123 0.76 0.18 7.80
N VAL A 124 0.49 -0.54 8.89
CA VAL A 124 0.73 -1.98 8.95
C VAL A 124 -0.46 -2.69 8.33
N VAL A 125 -0.21 -3.49 7.30
CA VAL A 125 -1.25 -4.21 6.56
C VAL A 125 -1.49 -5.57 7.18
N HIS A 126 -2.67 -5.78 7.73
CA HIS A 126 -3.11 -7.06 8.24
C HIS A 126 -3.78 -7.87 7.13
N TYR A 127 -2.98 -8.25 6.12
CA TYR A 127 -3.41 -9.14 5.04
C TYR A 127 -3.68 -10.56 5.58
N ARG A 128 -4.53 -11.31 4.89
CA ARG A 128 -4.81 -12.70 5.24
C ARG A 128 -3.62 -13.62 4.92
N TYR A 129 -3.58 -14.73 5.58
CA TYR A 129 -2.60 -15.80 5.39
C TYR A 129 -3.31 -17.16 5.43
N LYS A 130 -2.58 -18.27 5.39
CA LYS A 130 -3.18 -19.61 5.36
C LYS A 130 -4.33 -19.76 6.39
N PRO A 131 -5.51 -20.29 6.03
CA PRO A 131 -5.75 -21.16 4.85
C PRO A 131 -6.02 -20.43 3.53
N TYR A 132 -5.98 -19.13 3.48
CA TYR A 132 -6.17 -18.36 2.25
C TYR A 132 -5.01 -18.55 1.27
N SER A 133 -5.32 -18.54 -0.04
CA SER A 133 -4.34 -18.64 -1.11
C SER A 133 -3.87 -17.27 -1.63
N GLY A 134 -2.90 -17.30 -2.53
CA GLY A 134 -2.24 -16.11 -3.05
C GLY A 134 -3.14 -15.03 -3.62
N ASP A 135 -4.21 -15.38 -4.34
CA ASP A 135 -5.13 -14.38 -4.92
C ASP A 135 -5.85 -13.56 -3.83
N ALA A 136 -6.27 -14.21 -2.73
CA ALA A 136 -6.89 -13.50 -1.61
C ALA A 136 -5.88 -12.59 -0.89
N ILE A 137 -4.66 -13.09 -0.70
CA ILE A 137 -3.58 -12.36 -0.03
C ILE A 137 -3.16 -11.14 -0.86
N LEU A 138 -3.02 -11.31 -2.18
CA LEU A 138 -2.69 -10.22 -3.09
C LEU A 138 -3.82 -9.18 -3.15
N ALA A 139 -5.09 -9.62 -3.19
CA ALA A 139 -6.24 -8.73 -3.19
C ALA A 139 -6.25 -7.82 -1.95
N ASP A 140 -5.92 -8.36 -0.77
CA ASP A 140 -5.85 -7.58 0.46
C ASP A 140 -4.74 -6.51 0.39
N ALA A 141 -3.56 -6.87 -0.09
CA ALA A 141 -2.44 -5.93 -0.19
C ALA A 141 -2.71 -4.82 -1.22
N ASN A 142 -3.22 -5.16 -2.41
CA ASN A 142 -3.63 -4.17 -3.40
C ASN A 142 -4.72 -3.23 -2.85
N ARG A 143 -5.74 -3.80 -2.21
CA ARG A 143 -6.83 -3.02 -1.61
C ARG A 143 -6.35 -2.11 -0.50
N ALA A 144 -5.38 -2.53 0.30
CA ALA A 144 -4.80 -1.70 1.35
C ALA A 144 -4.14 -0.43 0.76
N ILE A 145 -3.38 -0.58 -0.34
CA ILE A 145 -2.77 0.56 -1.04
C ILE A 145 -3.84 1.48 -1.61
N GLN A 146 -4.86 0.93 -2.30
CA GLN A 146 -5.98 1.69 -2.84
C GLN A 146 -6.74 2.45 -1.74
N TYR A 147 -7.00 1.79 -0.60
CA TYR A 147 -7.69 2.38 0.55
C TYR A 147 -6.93 3.58 1.12
N VAL A 148 -5.63 3.42 1.33
CA VAL A 148 -4.78 4.51 1.86
C VAL A 148 -4.66 5.64 0.85
N ARG A 149 -4.56 5.37 -0.45
CA ARG A 149 -4.53 6.37 -1.51
C ARG A 149 -5.85 7.13 -1.61
N TYR A 150 -6.98 6.45 -1.58
CA TYR A 150 -8.30 7.07 -1.64
C TYR A 150 -8.58 8.01 -0.47
N TYR A 151 -8.13 7.66 0.74
CA TYR A 151 -8.28 8.50 1.93
C TYR A 151 -7.03 9.33 2.25
N SER A 152 -6.15 9.56 1.31
CA SER A 152 -4.87 10.26 1.51
C SER A 152 -5.04 11.63 2.15
N ASP A 153 -6.00 12.44 1.70
CA ASP A 153 -6.33 13.75 2.28
C ASP A 153 -6.75 13.63 3.76
N ALA A 154 -7.59 12.64 4.08
CA ALA A 154 -8.05 12.40 5.44
C ALA A 154 -6.92 11.92 6.37
N PHE A 155 -5.93 11.22 5.83
CA PHE A 155 -4.73 10.78 6.53
C PHE A 155 -3.61 11.84 6.55
N GLY A 156 -3.73 12.91 5.76
CA GLY A 156 -2.72 13.95 5.63
C GLY A 156 -1.42 13.46 4.98
N ILE A 157 -1.52 12.62 3.96
CA ILE A 157 -0.40 12.06 3.20
C ILE A 157 -0.49 12.45 1.71
N ASP A 158 0.64 12.40 1.02
CA ASP A 158 0.75 12.60 -0.42
C ASP A 158 0.50 11.25 -1.12
N ASP A 159 -0.52 11.15 -1.96
CA ASP A 159 -0.94 9.93 -2.65
C ASP A 159 0.03 9.47 -3.73
N ASP A 160 0.92 10.37 -4.18
CA ASP A 160 2.04 10.06 -5.09
C ASP A 160 3.32 9.62 -4.36
N LYS A 161 3.30 9.55 -3.01
CA LYS A 161 4.45 9.17 -2.17
C LYS A 161 4.13 8.00 -1.25
N ILE A 162 3.63 6.92 -1.83
CA ILE A 162 3.31 5.69 -1.11
C ILE A 162 4.34 4.61 -1.49
N ALA A 163 5.20 4.23 -0.56
CA ALA A 163 6.11 3.09 -0.72
C ALA A 163 5.54 1.85 -0.04
N VAL A 164 5.89 0.68 -0.55
CA VAL A 164 5.70 -0.60 0.15
C VAL A 164 7.03 -1.08 0.74
N ILE A 165 7.00 -1.61 1.96
CA ILE A 165 8.09 -2.38 2.54
C ILE A 165 7.61 -3.77 2.89
N GLY A 166 8.35 -4.80 2.48
CA GLY A 166 7.99 -6.19 2.76
C GLY A 166 9.17 -6.98 3.34
N PHE A 167 8.84 -7.82 4.30
CA PHE A 167 9.78 -8.67 5.03
C PHE A 167 9.54 -10.14 4.70
N SER A 168 10.57 -10.92 4.33
CA SER A 168 10.42 -12.35 4.09
C SER A 168 9.28 -12.68 3.09
N ALA A 169 8.24 -13.41 3.52
CA ALA A 169 7.02 -13.65 2.73
C ALA A 169 6.25 -12.35 2.42
N GLY A 170 6.26 -11.36 3.33
CA GLY A 170 5.72 -10.03 3.06
C GLY A 170 6.51 -9.29 1.97
N GLY A 171 7.80 -9.60 1.81
CA GLY A 171 8.62 -9.13 0.68
C GLY A 171 8.16 -9.72 -0.65
N HIS A 172 7.79 -10.99 -0.68
CA HIS A 172 7.15 -11.60 -1.85
C HIS A 172 5.85 -10.87 -2.20
N LEU A 173 5.01 -10.61 -1.20
CA LEU A 173 3.77 -9.87 -1.41
C LEU A 173 4.03 -8.45 -1.91
N ALA A 174 5.07 -7.77 -1.42
CA ALA A 174 5.48 -6.46 -1.89
C ALA A 174 5.88 -6.46 -3.37
N VAL A 175 6.66 -7.46 -3.83
CA VAL A 175 6.97 -7.63 -5.26
C VAL A 175 5.69 -7.85 -6.06
N MET A 176 4.79 -8.70 -5.57
CA MET A 176 3.53 -8.97 -6.28
C MET A 176 2.64 -7.73 -6.39
N THR A 177 2.56 -6.88 -5.35
CA THR A 177 1.81 -5.61 -5.43
C THR A 177 2.41 -4.61 -6.40
N CYS A 178 3.71 -4.71 -6.70
CA CYS A 178 4.35 -3.86 -7.71
C CYS A 178 4.08 -4.34 -9.14
N GLN A 179 3.77 -5.62 -9.34
CA GLN A 179 3.66 -6.23 -10.67
C GLN A 179 2.22 -6.58 -11.05
N HIS A 180 1.35 -6.80 -10.08
CA HIS A 180 0.01 -7.33 -10.34
C HIS A 180 -1.06 -6.52 -9.62
N ASP A 181 -2.09 -6.18 -10.36
CA ASP A 181 -3.37 -5.79 -9.78
C ASP A 181 -4.23 -7.06 -9.58
N SER A 182 -4.94 -7.14 -8.48
CA SER A 182 -5.82 -8.28 -8.21
C SER A 182 -6.93 -8.40 -9.26
N ASP A 183 -7.25 -9.62 -9.65
CA ASP A 183 -8.39 -9.91 -10.52
C ASP A 183 -9.73 -9.62 -9.81
N TYR A 184 -9.74 -9.56 -8.48
CA TYR A 184 -10.93 -9.22 -7.70
C TYR A 184 -11.08 -7.72 -7.53
N LYS A 185 -12.16 -7.18 -8.11
CA LYS A 185 -12.55 -5.77 -7.98
C LYS A 185 -14.02 -5.68 -7.60
N ILE A 186 -14.33 -4.82 -6.64
CA ILE A 186 -15.69 -4.39 -6.35
C ILE A 186 -15.94 -3.05 -7.04
N ASP A 187 -17.20 -2.78 -7.40
CA ASP A 187 -17.56 -1.50 -8.02
C ASP A 187 -17.75 -0.45 -6.92
N ASP A 188 -16.65 0.11 -6.45
CA ASP A 188 -16.63 1.23 -5.51
C ASP A 188 -15.58 2.28 -5.90
N ALA A 189 -15.60 3.42 -5.23
CA ALA A 189 -14.66 4.51 -5.52
C ALA A 189 -13.20 4.13 -5.22
N ILE A 190 -12.96 3.34 -4.16
CA ILE A 190 -11.61 2.92 -3.76
C ILE A 190 -10.96 2.03 -4.82
N SER A 191 -11.73 1.14 -5.50
CA SER A 191 -11.21 0.27 -6.55
C SER A 191 -10.80 1.01 -7.83
N LYS A 192 -11.07 2.32 -7.92
CA LYS A 192 -10.62 3.18 -9.03
C LYS A 192 -9.21 3.73 -8.81
N GLU A 193 -8.74 3.68 -7.55
CA GLU A 193 -7.39 4.10 -7.23
C GLU A 193 -6.35 3.09 -7.72
N SER A 194 -5.13 3.57 -7.97
CA SER A 194 -4.01 2.71 -8.28
C SER A 194 -3.62 1.84 -7.08
N SER A 195 -3.46 0.53 -7.32
CA SER A 195 -2.93 -0.42 -6.33
C SER A 195 -1.40 -0.48 -6.33
N PHE A 196 -0.73 0.20 -7.28
CA PHE A 196 0.72 0.14 -7.45
C PHE A 196 1.42 1.16 -6.54
N PRO A 197 2.44 0.75 -5.76
CA PRO A 197 3.23 1.67 -4.95
C PRO A 197 4.20 2.49 -5.79
N ASN A 198 4.64 3.65 -5.26
CA ASN A 198 5.59 4.54 -5.93
C ASN A 198 7.06 4.14 -5.68
N ALA A 199 7.33 3.33 -4.65
CA ALA A 199 8.64 2.75 -4.36
C ALA A 199 8.49 1.39 -3.64
N CYS A 200 9.48 0.52 -3.76
CA CYS A 200 9.50 -0.80 -3.15
C CYS A 200 10.74 -1.02 -2.27
N MET A 201 10.57 -1.56 -1.08
CA MET A 201 11.65 -1.91 -0.17
C MET A 201 11.51 -3.36 0.29
N LEU A 202 12.57 -4.13 0.19
CA LEU A 202 12.57 -5.58 0.38
C LEU A 202 13.64 -5.99 1.38
N LEU A 203 13.22 -6.60 2.49
CA LEU A 203 14.11 -7.05 3.56
C LEU A 203 14.12 -8.58 3.62
N TYR A 204 15.28 -9.20 3.39
CA TYR A 204 15.44 -10.68 3.31
C TYR A 204 14.24 -11.36 2.63
N ALA A 205 13.78 -10.74 1.55
CA ALA A 205 12.54 -11.11 0.90
C ALA A 205 12.64 -12.43 0.15
N VAL A 206 11.56 -13.22 0.19
CA VAL A 206 11.27 -14.16 -0.89
C VAL A 206 10.82 -13.34 -2.10
N THR A 207 11.28 -13.63 -3.29
CA THR A 207 10.91 -12.88 -4.51
C THR A 207 10.44 -13.78 -5.64
N THR A 208 10.60 -15.09 -5.47
CA THR A 208 10.16 -16.09 -6.45
C THR A 208 9.59 -17.32 -5.76
N LEU A 209 8.66 -17.98 -6.43
CA LEU A 209 8.12 -19.28 -6.01
C LEU A 209 8.93 -20.46 -6.54
N GLY A 210 10.08 -20.22 -7.21
CA GLY A 210 10.94 -21.27 -7.75
C GLY A 210 11.53 -22.20 -6.70
N ASP A 211 12.06 -23.33 -7.16
CA ASP A 211 12.61 -24.37 -6.30
C ASP A 211 13.83 -23.92 -5.50
N GLY A 212 13.85 -24.29 -4.19
CA GLY A 212 14.98 -24.07 -3.29
C GLY A 212 15.21 -22.61 -2.91
N THR A 213 14.22 -21.75 -3.08
CA THR A 213 14.30 -20.32 -2.73
C THR A 213 13.96 -20.05 -1.28
N PHE A 214 13.27 -20.97 -0.63
CA PHE A 214 12.88 -20.90 0.78
C PHE A 214 13.20 -22.24 1.47
N MET A 215 14.00 -22.19 2.53
CA MET A 215 14.42 -23.34 3.32
C MET A 215 13.73 -23.40 4.68
N GLY A 216 12.50 -22.88 4.77
CA GLY A 216 11.75 -22.70 6.02
C GLY A 216 11.50 -23.99 6.79
N ALA A 217 11.08 -23.85 8.05
CA ALA A 217 10.81 -24.95 8.95
C ALA A 217 9.62 -25.81 8.43
N GLY A 218 9.90 -27.07 8.13
CA GLY A 218 8.93 -28.02 7.60
C GLY A 218 9.21 -28.37 6.13
N ASN A 219 8.53 -29.37 5.62
CA ASN A 219 8.70 -29.84 4.25
C ASN A 219 7.86 -29.07 3.21
N SER A 220 7.28 -27.93 3.57
CA SER A 220 6.42 -27.15 2.68
C SER A 220 7.24 -26.18 1.84
N SER A 221 7.06 -26.20 0.52
CA SER A 221 7.65 -25.23 -0.41
C SER A 221 6.84 -23.94 -0.48
N MET A 222 7.45 -22.84 -0.96
CA MET A 222 6.72 -21.58 -1.19
C MET A 222 5.51 -21.74 -2.13
N PRO A 223 5.59 -22.49 -3.26
CA PRO A 223 4.41 -22.78 -4.07
C PRO A 223 3.28 -23.45 -3.28
N GLU A 224 3.60 -24.43 -2.43
CA GLU A 224 2.60 -25.13 -1.63
C GLU A 224 1.91 -24.20 -0.61
N ILE A 225 2.70 -23.30 -0.02
CA ILE A 225 2.18 -22.35 0.98
C ILE A 225 1.29 -21.29 0.31
N PHE A 226 1.75 -20.71 -0.79
CA PHE A 226 1.10 -19.59 -1.46
C PHE A 226 0.02 -19.99 -2.45
N LEU A 227 0.23 -21.07 -3.22
CA LEU A 227 -0.69 -21.54 -4.26
C LEU A 227 -1.61 -22.68 -3.80
N GLY A 228 -1.35 -23.30 -2.65
CA GLY A 228 -2.14 -24.41 -2.12
C GLY A 228 -2.18 -25.59 -3.09
N GLU A 229 -3.38 -25.99 -3.50
CA GLU A 229 -3.60 -27.11 -4.44
C GLU A 229 -2.99 -26.87 -5.83
N ASN A 230 -2.75 -25.62 -6.20
CA ASN A 230 -2.14 -25.23 -7.47
C ASN A 230 -0.61 -25.17 -7.43
N LYS A 231 0.03 -25.74 -6.42
CA LYS A 231 1.50 -25.67 -6.18
C LYS A 231 2.37 -26.13 -7.35
N ASP A 232 1.87 -27.04 -8.16
CA ASP A 232 2.57 -27.62 -9.31
C ASP A 232 2.25 -26.90 -10.64
N ASN A 233 1.40 -25.86 -10.58
CA ASN A 233 1.03 -25.07 -11.75
C ASN A 233 2.14 -24.09 -12.11
N LYS A 234 2.96 -24.47 -13.10
CA LYS A 234 4.09 -23.67 -13.54
C LYS A 234 3.71 -22.24 -13.96
N ASN A 235 2.55 -22.06 -14.60
CA ASN A 235 2.11 -20.73 -15.03
C ASN A 235 1.81 -19.81 -13.82
N LEU A 236 1.30 -20.37 -12.71
CA LEU A 236 1.09 -19.61 -11.49
C LEU A 236 2.40 -19.37 -10.72
N ILE A 237 3.31 -20.34 -10.72
CA ILE A 237 4.65 -20.16 -10.17
C ILE A 237 5.36 -19.01 -10.90
N ASP A 238 5.32 -19.02 -12.22
CA ASP A 238 5.91 -17.97 -13.05
C ASP A 238 5.18 -16.63 -12.86
N LYS A 239 3.83 -16.62 -12.82
CA LYS A 239 3.03 -15.40 -12.57
C LYS A 239 3.42 -14.72 -11.25
N TYR A 240 3.57 -15.49 -10.19
CA TYR A 240 3.87 -14.99 -8.85
C TYR A 240 5.37 -15.05 -8.49
N SER A 241 6.22 -14.78 -9.46
CA SER A 241 7.66 -14.64 -9.29
C SER A 241 8.15 -13.34 -9.92
N TYR A 242 9.19 -12.73 -9.37
CA TYR A 242 9.68 -11.39 -9.74
C TYR A 242 9.93 -11.21 -11.25
N TYR A 243 10.30 -12.26 -11.96
CA TYR A 243 10.62 -12.21 -13.38
C TYR A 243 9.39 -12.12 -14.31
N ASN A 244 8.16 -12.19 -13.77
CA ASN A 244 6.95 -12.14 -14.59
C ASN A 244 6.76 -10.77 -15.28
N ASP A 245 6.91 -9.68 -14.53
CA ASP A 245 6.85 -8.31 -15.09
C ASP A 245 7.84 -7.38 -14.38
N ILE A 246 9.12 -7.59 -14.64
CA ILE A 246 10.19 -6.78 -14.05
C ILE A 246 10.07 -5.29 -14.43
N ASN A 247 9.44 -4.98 -15.57
CA ASN A 247 9.27 -3.60 -16.02
C ASN A 247 8.23 -2.82 -15.21
N ALA A 248 7.31 -3.50 -14.51
CA ALA A 248 6.34 -2.85 -13.63
C ALA A 248 6.96 -2.39 -12.30
N MET A 249 8.12 -2.92 -11.93
CA MET A 249 8.76 -2.59 -10.65
C MET A 249 9.12 -1.09 -10.59
N PRO A 250 8.79 -0.39 -9.48
CA PRO A 250 9.24 0.98 -9.22
C PRO A 250 10.71 1.03 -8.79
N ASP A 251 11.22 2.20 -8.41
CA ASP A 251 12.49 2.32 -7.68
C ASP A 251 12.50 1.31 -6.53
N THR A 252 13.56 0.51 -6.42
CA THR A 252 13.58 -0.62 -5.48
C THR A 252 14.82 -0.59 -4.58
N PHE A 253 14.60 -0.77 -3.28
CA PHE A 253 15.65 -0.98 -2.27
C PHE A 253 15.60 -2.45 -1.81
N ILE A 254 16.73 -3.12 -1.81
CA ILE A 254 16.87 -4.53 -1.40
C ILE A 254 17.94 -4.62 -0.31
N ALA A 255 17.59 -5.24 0.82
CA ALA A 255 18.49 -5.47 1.93
C ALA A 255 18.43 -6.93 2.39
N TYR A 256 19.58 -7.56 2.53
CA TYR A 256 19.71 -8.95 3.00
C TYR A 256 20.99 -9.14 3.82
N THR A 257 21.03 -10.21 4.60
CA THR A 257 22.26 -10.66 5.26
C THR A 257 22.76 -11.95 4.62
N ASN A 258 24.08 -12.06 4.43
CA ASN A 258 24.72 -13.29 3.96
C ASN A 258 24.75 -14.42 5.03
N LYS A 259 24.10 -14.20 6.18
CA LYS A 259 23.87 -15.17 7.25
C LYS A 259 22.44 -15.70 7.26
N ASP A 260 21.61 -15.31 6.30
CA ASP A 260 20.27 -15.87 6.18
C ASP A 260 20.33 -17.35 5.82
N THR A 261 19.67 -18.18 6.65
CA THR A 261 19.60 -19.64 6.46
C THR A 261 18.19 -20.11 6.12
N PHE A 262 17.22 -19.18 5.98
CA PHE A 262 15.85 -19.47 5.66
C PHE A 262 15.50 -19.11 4.22
N VAL A 263 15.97 -17.98 3.74
CA VAL A 263 15.78 -17.52 2.37
C VAL A 263 17.12 -17.53 1.65
N ASP A 264 17.18 -18.21 0.53
CA ASP A 264 18.33 -18.19 -0.36
C ASP A 264 18.46 -16.81 -0.99
N PHE A 265 19.37 -15.98 -0.46
CA PHE A 265 19.54 -14.60 -0.90
C PHE A 265 20.10 -14.50 -2.33
N GLU A 266 20.83 -15.51 -2.82
CA GLU A 266 21.35 -15.54 -4.21
C GLU A 266 20.17 -15.67 -5.20
N LYS A 267 19.23 -16.58 -4.92
CA LYS A 267 18.05 -16.83 -5.79
C LYS A 267 16.94 -15.78 -5.64
N ASN A 268 16.96 -14.99 -4.58
CA ASN A 268 15.95 -13.99 -4.30
C ASN A 268 16.50 -12.57 -4.45
N SER A 269 17.27 -12.09 -3.48
CA SER A 269 17.73 -10.70 -3.42
C SER A 269 18.66 -10.33 -4.56
N ILE A 270 19.68 -11.17 -4.82
CA ILE A 270 20.67 -10.91 -5.87
C ILE A 270 20.02 -11.08 -7.24
N ALA A 271 19.31 -12.19 -7.46
CA ALA A 271 18.69 -12.47 -8.76
C ALA A 271 17.64 -11.39 -9.16
N LEU A 272 16.88 -10.86 -8.19
CA LEU A 272 15.98 -9.73 -8.46
C LEU A 272 16.75 -8.45 -8.78
N ALA A 273 17.83 -8.15 -8.05
CA ALA A 273 18.63 -6.96 -8.29
C ALA A 273 19.25 -6.99 -9.70
N ASP A 274 19.85 -8.12 -10.08
CA ASP A 274 20.43 -8.33 -11.42
C ASP A 274 19.35 -8.12 -12.51
N ALA A 275 18.15 -8.68 -12.33
CA ALA A 275 17.05 -8.53 -13.28
C ALA A 275 16.56 -7.07 -13.38
N LEU A 276 16.53 -6.32 -12.27
CA LEU A 276 16.20 -4.91 -12.28
C LEU A 276 17.27 -4.07 -12.99
N GLU A 277 18.54 -4.33 -12.73
CA GLU A 277 19.67 -3.66 -13.41
C GLU A 277 19.66 -3.94 -14.93
N ASP A 278 19.45 -5.20 -15.32
CA ASP A 278 19.34 -5.60 -16.74
C ASP A 278 18.15 -4.94 -17.45
N ALA A 279 17.06 -4.68 -16.72
CA ALA A 279 15.90 -3.96 -17.21
C ALA A 279 16.06 -2.42 -17.17
N GLY A 280 17.21 -1.91 -16.71
CA GLY A 280 17.48 -0.48 -16.58
C GLY A 280 16.67 0.22 -15.51
N LYS A 281 16.20 -0.52 -14.50
CA LYS A 281 15.46 0.02 -13.35
C LYS A 281 16.42 0.52 -12.28
N LYS A 282 15.99 1.52 -11.49
CA LYS A 282 16.77 1.99 -10.36
C LYS A 282 16.63 0.97 -9.20
N VAL A 283 17.74 0.39 -8.82
CA VAL A 283 17.84 -0.53 -7.68
C VAL A 283 18.99 -0.12 -6.77
N VAL A 284 18.78 -0.23 -5.46
CA VAL A 284 19.78 -0.09 -4.42
C VAL A 284 19.82 -1.40 -3.65
N ILE A 285 20.87 -2.19 -3.80
CA ILE A 285 21.04 -3.45 -3.08
C ILE A 285 22.11 -3.33 -1.98
N LYS A 286 21.84 -3.89 -0.81
CA LYS A 286 22.69 -3.85 0.39
C LYS A 286 22.85 -5.24 0.99
N GLU A 287 24.10 -5.68 1.10
CA GLU A 287 24.48 -6.89 1.81
C GLU A 287 24.99 -6.54 3.21
N TYR A 288 24.54 -7.31 4.20
CA TYR A 288 25.04 -7.22 5.59
C TYR A 288 25.71 -8.52 6.01
N THR A 289 26.68 -8.41 6.93
CA THR A 289 27.58 -9.50 7.31
C THR A 289 27.25 -10.11 8.67
N ASP A 290 26.28 -9.52 9.39
CA ASP A 290 25.74 -10.02 10.66
C ASP A 290 24.22 -10.16 10.58
N GLY A 291 23.62 -10.61 11.66
CA GLY A 291 22.19 -10.86 11.69
C GLY A 291 21.79 -12.25 11.22
N THR A 292 20.52 -12.44 10.99
CA THR A 292 19.92 -13.68 10.49
C THR A 292 18.57 -13.33 9.84
N HIS A 293 17.71 -14.32 9.57
CA HIS A 293 16.36 -14.09 9.06
C HIS A 293 15.40 -13.55 10.13
N GLY A 294 14.40 -12.72 9.74
CA GLY A 294 13.26 -12.36 10.60
C GLY A 294 13.56 -11.32 11.67
N LEU A 295 14.46 -10.37 11.41
CA LEU A 295 14.95 -9.41 12.41
C LEU A 295 14.18 -8.11 12.51
N GLY A 296 13.30 -7.78 11.56
CA GLY A 296 12.71 -6.44 11.50
C GLY A 296 13.80 -5.35 11.48
N ILE A 297 13.75 -4.41 12.43
CA ILE A 297 14.79 -3.36 12.55
C ILE A 297 16.16 -3.93 12.88
N GLY A 298 16.24 -5.02 13.64
CA GLY A 298 17.51 -5.70 13.96
C GLY A 298 18.51 -4.86 14.75
N ALA A 299 18.03 -3.98 15.64
CA ALA A 299 18.83 -2.97 16.33
C ALA A 299 20.04 -3.48 17.12
N VAL A 300 20.09 -4.77 17.47
CA VAL A 300 21.22 -5.40 18.18
C VAL A 300 22.35 -5.84 17.25
N TYR A 301 22.16 -5.81 15.94
CA TYR A 301 23.13 -6.19 14.92
C TYR A 301 23.76 -4.94 14.30
N ALA A 302 25.04 -4.74 14.52
CA ALA A 302 25.72 -3.48 14.21
C ALA A 302 25.81 -3.18 12.71
N ASP A 303 25.89 -4.19 11.89
CA ASP A 303 25.95 -4.05 10.43
C ASP A 303 24.54 -4.07 9.83
N TYR A 304 23.75 -5.08 10.13
CA TYR A 304 22.40 -5.23 9.61
C TYR A 304 21.50 -4.02 9.91
N SER A 305 21.53 -3.45 11.13
CA SER A 305 20.67 -2.33 11.50
C SER A 305 20.85 -1.05 10.65
N LYS A 306 21.93 -0.97 9.87
CA LYS A 306 22.18 0.16 8.96
C LYS A 306 21.15 0.26 7.84
N TRP A 307 20.49 -0.86 7.49
CA TRP A 307 19.49 -0.87 6.43
C TRP A 307 18.43 0.20 6.60
N PHE A 308 18.04 0.45 7.85
CA PHE A 308 17.00 1.43 8.14
C PHE A 308 17.39 2.85 7.72
N GLY A 309 18.58 3.33 8.10
CA GLY A 309 19.11 4.64 7.68
C GLY A 309 19.33 4.75 6.17
N GLU A 310 19.72 3.64 5.53
CA GLU A 310 19.90 3.57 4.08
C GLU A 310 18.55 3.59 3.34
N SER A 311 17.51 2.95 3.89
CA SER A 311 16.16 3.02 3.34
C SER A 311 15.57 4.44 3.41
N ILE A 312 15.86 5.20 4.47
CA ILE A 312 15.46 6.61 4.57
C ILE A 312 16.14 7.46 3.47
N THR A 313 17.42 7.21 3.20
CA THR A 313 18.15 7.87 2.11
C THR A 313 17.52 7.55 0.75
N PHE A 314 17.23 6.28 0.51
CA PHE A 314 16.57 5.80 -0.70
C PHE A 314 15.20 6.47 -0.90
N LEU A 315 14.34 6.50 0.12
CA LEU A 315 13.03 7.15 0.06
C LEU A 315 13.15 8.66 -0.25
N GLY A 316 14.12 9.35 0.37
CA GLY A 316 14.37 10.77 0.11
C GLY A 316 14.82 11.05 -1.34
N GLU A 317 15.29 10.04 -2.06
CA GLU A 317 15.63 10.12 -3.49
C GLU A 317 14.47 9.73 -4.41
N SER A 318 13.67 8.76 -4.02
CA SER A 318 12.57 8.23 -4.83
C SER A 318 11.30 9.09 -4.75
N PHE A 319 11.15 9.90 -3.70
CA PHE A 319 10.00 10.79 -3.49
C PHE A 319 10.28 12.26 -3.88
N LYS A 320 11.35 12.50 -4.64
CA LYS A 320 11.61 13.83 -5.23
C LYS A 320 10.71 14.06 -6.43
#